data_2bfe9e29ee571f6fabfdbb513f6cd7e2
#
_entry.id   2bfe9e29ee571f6fabfdbb513f6cd7e2
#
_cell.length_a   1.000
_cell.length_b   1.000
_cell.length_c   1.000
_cell.angle_alpha   90.00
_cell.angle_beta   90.00
_cell.angle_gamma   90.00
#
_symmetry.space_group_name_H-M   'P 1'
#
loop_
_entity.id
_entity.type
_entity.pdbx_description
1 polymer ?
#
loop_
_entity_poly.entity_id
_entity_poly.type
_entity_poly.pdbx_seq_one_letter_code
_entity_poly.pdbx_strand_id
1 'polypeptide(L)'
;FEKAVERSCAIKAEIVSLDEREDGLRKLLNFGHTVGHAIEAHLGYGKIRHGEAVALGMKCAGWVSEQLGILKNDENQLLSDIINKLTLPILPFMDPNTILSFVKKDKKIRSGVLHFVVLDELGKGNTCDTVPDEMIMNSLKVIQ
;
A
#
# COMPACT_ATOMS: atom_id res chain seq x y z
N PHE A 1 9.16 -20.21 2.53
CA PHE A 1 8.40 -19.30 3.42
C PHE A 1 9.29 -18.75 4.54
N GLU A 2 10.03 -19.59 5.26
CA GLU A 2 10.91 -19.20 6.39
C GLU A 2 11.92 -18.11 6.02
N LYS A 3 12.65 -18.28 4.92
CA LYS A 3 13.62 -17.26 4.44
C LYS A 3 12.96 -15.90 4.13
N ALA A 4 11.73 -15.89 3.63
CA ALA A 4 11.00 -14.63 3.37
C ALA A 4 10.62 -13.93 4.68
N VAL A 5 10.17 -14.69 5.67
CA VAL A 5 9.84 -14.16 7.00
C VAL A 5 11.10 -13.64 7.69
N GLU A 6 12.18 -14.44 7.73
CA GLU A 6 13.47 -14.03 8.30
C GLU A 6 13.99 -12.74 7.69
N ARG A 7 13.98 -12.65 6.34
CA ARG A 7 14.45 -11.47 5.63
C ARG A 7 13.56 -10.25 5.90
N SER A 8 12.26 -10.43 5.95
CA SER A 8 11.31 -9.36 6.28
C SER A 8 11.51 -8.82 7.70
N CYS A 9 11.72 -9.72 8.66
CA CYS A 9 12.03 -9.32 10.03
C CYS A 9 13.36 -8.57 10.13
N ALA A 10 14.40 -9.02 9.42
CA ALA A 10 15.70 -8.36 9.40
C ALA A 10 15.61 -6.95 8.80
N ILE A 11 14.95 -6.79 7.65
CA ILE A 11 14.73 -5.48 7.01
C ILE A 11 13.94 -4.55 7.93
N LYS A 12 12.87 -5.06 8.55
CA LYS A 12 12.07 -4.26 9.48
C LYS A 12 12.90 -3.81 10.68
N ALA A 13 13.68 -4.69 11.28
CA ALA A 13 14.54 -4.37 12.42
C ALA A 13 15.59 -3.30 12.07
N GLU A 14 16.21 -3.42 10.89
CA GLU A 14 17.17 -2.44 10.38
C GLU A 14 16.52 -1.07 10.19
N ILE A 15 15.38 -1.00 9.52
CA ILE A 15 14.65 0.25 9.27
C ILE A 15 14.22 0.91 10.60
N VAL A 16 13.70 0.13 11.55
CA VAL A 16 13.26 0.64 12.86
C VAL A 16 14.46 1.15 13.67
N SER A 17 15.62 0.50 13.60
CA SER A 17 16.83 0.96 14.30
C SER A 17 17.39 2.27 13.75
N LEU A 18 17.18 2.53 12.46
CA LEU A 18 17.61 3.77 11.79
C LEU A 18 16.61 4.92 11.96
N ASP A 19 15.34 4.61 12.22
CA ASP A 19 14.27 5.61 12.34
C ASP A 19 13.22 5.17 13.37
N GLU A 20 13.55 5.35 14.66
CA GLU A 20 12.66 5.00 15.78
C GLU A 20 11.37 5.82 15.80
N ARG A 21 11.42 7.07 15.32
CA ARG A 21 10.30 8.04 15.42
C ARG A 21 9.37 8.07 14.23
N GLU A 22 9.65 7.27 13.18
CA GLU A 22 8.86 7.25 11.94
C GLU A 22 8.81 8.61 11.21
N ASP A 23 9.89 9.36 11.28
CA ASP A 23 9.99 10.67 10.64
C ASP A 23 10.40 10.59 9.16
N GLY A 24 10.99 9.48 8.72
CA GLY A 24 11.52 9.30 7.36
C GLY A 24 11.42 7.87 6.83
N LEU A 25 12.52 7.12 6.93
CA LEU A 25 12.69 5.81 6.31
C LEU A 25 11.63 4.78 6.76
N ARG A 26 11.22 4.82 8.02
CA ARG A 26 10.23 3.89 8.57
C ARG A 26 8.85 4.03 7.92
N LYS A 27 8.52 5.19 7.34
CA LYS A 27 7.28 5.38 6.58
C LYS A 27 7.16 4.41 5.40
N LEU A 28 8.30 3.95 4.85
CA LEU A 28 8.33 2.98 3.75
C LEU A 28 7.72 1.63 4.11
N LEU A 29 7.72 1.26 5.41
CA LEU A 29 7.05 0.06 5.89
C LEU A 29 5.53 0.11 5.69
N ASN A 30 4.97 1.28 5.42
CA ASN A 30 3.55 1.49 5.13
C ASN A 30 3.20 1.34 3.64
N PHE A 31 4.07 0.75 2.80
CA PHE A 31 3.74 0.44 1.41
C PHE A 31 2.47 -0.41 1.33
N GLY A 32 1.47 0.07 0.59
CA GLY A 32 0.16 -0.57 0.48
C GLY A 32 -0.82 -0.28 1.63
N HIS A 33 -0.37 0.27 2.76
CA HIS A 33 -1.23 0.45 3.94
C HIS A 33 -2.32 1.51 3.73
N THR A 34 -2.08 2.55 2.95
CA THR A 34 -3.06 3.63 2.73
C THR A 34 -4.38 3.08 2.18
N VAL A 35 -4.32 2.31 1.11
CA VAL A 35 -5.50 1.67 0.51
C VAL A 35 -5.92 0.44 1.33
N GLY A 36 -4.96 -0.33 1.85
CA GLY A 36 -5.22 -1.50 2.69
C GLY A 36 -6.09 -1.18 3.90
N HIS A 37 -5.75 -0.16 4.68
CA HIS A 37 -6.55 0.29 5.83
C HIS A 37 -7.95 0.79 5.42
N ALA A 38 -8.05 1.45 4.26
CA ALA A 38 -9.35 1.89 3.75
C ALA A 38 -10.25 0.70 3.39
N ILE A 39 -9.67 -0.37 2.82
CA ILE A 39 -10.37 -1.63 2.54
C ILE A 39 -10.83 -2.29 3.85
N GLU A 40 -9.95 -2.43 4.85
CA GLU A 40 -10.31 -2.98 6.16
C GLU A 40 -11.44 -2.20 6.83
N ALA A 41 -11.35 -0.87 6.81
CA ALA A 41 -12.36 0.00 7.40
C ALA A 41 -13.72 -0.09 6.66
N HIS A 42 -13.69 -0.21 5.33
CA HIS A 42 -14.90 -0.36 4.51
C HIS A 42 -15.60 -1.69 4.75
N LEU A 43 -14.85 -2.79 4.76
CA LEU A 43 -15.41 -4.13 4.94
C LEU A 43 -15.84 -4.40 6.40
N GLY A 44 -15.26 -3.68 7.35
CA GLY A 44 -15.41 -3.91 8.77
C GLY A 44 -14.33 -4.85 9.34
N TYR A 45 -13.91 -4.57 10.56
CA TYR A 45 -12.84 -5.31 11.22
C TYR A 45 -13.11 -6.83 11.26
N GLY A 46 -12.10 -7.62 10.93
CA GLY A 46 -12.15 -9.08 10.95
C GLY A 46 -12.78 -9.74 9.71
N LYS A 47 -13.25 -8.97 8.72
CA LYS A 47 -13.78 -9.49 7.45
C LYS A 47 -12.68 -9.78 6.43
N ILE A 48 -11.55 -9.12 6.54
CA ILE A 48 -10.33 -9.37 5.78
C ILE A 48 -9.15 -9.36 6.74
N ARG A 49 -8.15 -10.16 6.49
CA ARG A 49 -6.91 -10.13 7.28
C ARG A 49 -6.08 -8.92 6.87
N HIS A 50 -5.41 -8.30 7.85
CA HIS A 50 -4.57 -7.13 7.59
C HIS A 50 -3.57 -7.34 6.44
N GLY A 51 -2.84 -8.46 6.45
CA GLY A 51 -1.87 -8.76 5.38
C GLY A 51 -2.51 -8.93 3.99
N GLU A 52 -3.74 -9.42 3.91
CA GLU A 52 -4.49 -9.53 2.64
C GLU A 52 -4.88 -8.13 2.13
N ALA A 53 -5.41 -7.29 3.00
CA ALA A 53 -5.75 -5.91 2.67
C ALA A 53 -4.52 -5.10 2.23
N VAL A 54 -3.39 -5.24 2.93
CA VAL A 54 -2.12 -4.60 2.58
C VAL A 54 -1.60 -5.11 1.23
N ALA A 55 -1.66 -6.41 0.96
CA ALA A 55 -1.24 -6.97 -0.34
C ALA A 55 -2.07 -6.39 -1.51
N LEU A 56 -3.38 -6.25 -1.33
CA LEU A 56 -4.24 -5.57 -2.30
C LEU A 56 -3.88 -4.09 -2.44
N GLY A 57 -3.61 -3.42 -1.32
CA GLY A 57 -3.14 -2.04 -1.30
C GLY A 57 -1.77 -1.85 -1.98
N MET A 58 -0.87 -2.85 -1.93
CA MET A 58 0.40 -2.83 -2.66
C MET A 58 0.19 -2.85 -4.18
N LYS A 59 -0.79 -3.60 -4.69
CA LYS A 59 -1.17 -3.56 -6.12
C LYS A 59 -1.63 -2.16 -6.52
N CYS A 60 -2.48 -1.54 -5.70
CA CYS A 60 -2.93 -0.16 -5.93
C CYS A 60 -1.75 0.83 -5.91
N ALA A 61 -0.84 0.71 -4.95
CA ALA A 61 0.32 1.59 -4.82
C ALA A 61 1.33 1.40 -5.97
N GLY A 62 1.52 0.16 -6.45
CA GLY A 62 2.32 -0.13 -7.64
C GLY A 62 1.74 0.53 -8.89
N TRP A 63 0.43 0.40 -9.09
CA TRP A 63 -0.26 1.07 -10.19
C TRP A 63 -0.13 2.60 -10.11
N VAL A 64 -0.32 3.19 -8.91
CA VAL A 64 -0.12 4.64 -8.71
C VAL A 64 1.32 5.05 -9.07
N SER A 65 2.32 4.29 -8.63
CA SER A 65 3.73 4.55 -8.93
C SER A 65 4.02 4.53 -10.44
N GLU A 66 3.40 3.60 -11.17
CA GLU A 66 3.47 3.52 -12.63
C GLU A 66 2.79 4.72 -13.30
N GLN A 67 1.58 5.09 -12.87
CA GLN A 67 0.84 6.22 -13.46
C GLN A 67 1.53 7.58 -13.19
N LEU A 68 2.29 7.69 -12.11
CA LEU A 68 3.15 8.84 -11.84
C LEU A 68 4.42 8.83 -12.70
N GLY A 69 4.67 7.78 -13.47
CA GLY A 69 5.87 7.64 -14.30
C GLY A 69 7.15 7.35 -13.49
N ILE A 70 6.99 6.93 -12.23
CA ILE A 70 8.11 6.65 -11.31
C ILE A 70 8.55 5.19 -11.47
N LEU A 71 7.60 4.24 -11.41
CA LEU A 71 7.84 2.81 -11.55
C LEU A 71 7.63 2.39 -13.01
N LYS A 72 8.50 1.53 -13.53
CA LYS A 72 8.33 0.96 -14.86
C LYS A 72 7.19 -0.07 -14.90
N ASN A 73 6.56 -0.20 -16.06
CA ASN A 73 5.44 -1.13 -16.25
C ASN A 73 5.84 -2.59 -15.98
N ASP A 74 6.98 -3.04 -16.44
CA ASP A 74 7.47 -4.41 -16.23
C ASP A 74 7.72 -4.71 -14.74
N GLU A 75 8.19 -3.74 -13.96
CA GLU A 75 8.36 -3.86 -12.52
C GLU A 75 7.01 -3.91 -11.79
N ASN A 76 6.03 -3.08 -12.18
CA ASN A 76 4.67 -3.13 -11.64
C ASN A 76 3.98 -4.46 -11.98
N GLN A 77 4.18 -4.97 -13.19
CA GLN A 77 3.67 -6.28 -13.58
C GLN A 77 4.28 -7.39 -12.72
N LEU A 78 5.60 -7.37 -12.50
CA LEU A 78 6.29 -8.33 -11.62
C LEU A 78 5.77 -8.27 -10.18
N LEU A 79 5.56 -7.07 -9.64
CA LEU A 79 4.95 -6.88 -8.32
C LEU A 79 3.56 -7.53 -8.26
N SER A 80 2.72 -7.25 -9.25
CA SER A 80 1.37 -7.82 -9.36
C SER A 80 1.40 -9.33 -9.45
N ASP A 81 2.30 -9.91 -10.24
CA ASP A 81 2.46 -11.36 -10.42
C ASP A 81 2.90 -12.04 -9.12
N ILE A 82 3.77 -11.41 -8.36
CA ILE A 82 4.18 -11.91 -7.03
C ILE A 82 2.99 -11.91 -6.08
N ILE A 83 2.23 -10.82 -6.03
CA ILE A 83 1.06 -10.70 -5.14
C ILE A 83 -0.04 -11.68 -5.57
N ASN A 84 -0.24 -11.90 -6.86
CA ASN A 84 -1.23 -12.85 -7.38
C ASN A 84 -0.94 -14.32 -7.01
N LYS A 85 0.29 -14.66 -6.58
CA LYS A 85 0.61 -15.98 -6.03
C LYS A 85 0.06 -16.20 -4.61
N LEU A 86 -0.36 -15.12 -3.94
CA LEU A 86 -1.03 -15.21 -2.66
C LEU A 86 -2.50 -15.57 -2.86
N THR A 87 -3.06 -16.38 -1.95
CA THR A 87 -4.50 -16.65 -1.92
C THR A 87 -5.20 -15.45 -1.28
N LEU A 88 -5.61 -14.50 -2.10
CA LEU A 88 -6.31 -13.29 -1.66
C LEU A 88 -7.83 -13.48 -1.79
N PRO A 89 -8.63 -12.87 -0.93
CA PRO A 89 -10.09 -12.92 -1.03
C PRO A 89 -10.57 -12.13 -2.25
N ILE A 90 -11.67 -12.61 -2.85
CA ILE A 90 -12.42 -11.83 -3.83
C ILE A 90 -13.19 -10.75 -3.08
N LEU A 91 -12.94 -9.50 -3.44
CA LEU A 91 -13.61 -8.36 -2.82
C LEU A 91 -14.99 -8.11 -3.43
N PRO A 92 -15.99 -7.68 -2.64
CA PRO A 92 -17.20 -7.11 -3.20
C PRO A 92 -16.86 -5.82 -3.94
N PHE A 93 -17.77 -5.35 -4.80
CA PHE A 93 -17.63 -4.03 -5.41
C PHE A 93 -17.52 -2.95 -4.31
N MET A 94 -16.52 -2.11 -4.42
CA MET A 94 -16.27 -1.00 -3.50
C MET A 94 -16.37 0.31 -4.27
N ASP A 95 -17.30 1.17 -3.84
CA ASP A 95 -17.41 2.52 -4.43
C ASP A 95 -16.13 3.33 -4.17
N PRO A 96 -15.46 3.84 -5.21
CA PRO A 96 -14.19 4.55 -5.07
C PRO A 96 -14.27 5.79 -4.17
N ASN A 97 -15.39 6.52 -4.17
CA ASN A 97 -15.57 7.69 -3.32
C ASN A 97 -15.66 7.28 -1.84
N THR A 98 -16.30 6.16 -1.56
CA THR A 98 -16.38 5.60 -0.22
C THR A 98 -15.00 5.23 0.29
N ILE A 99 -14.19 4.50 -0.49
CA ILE A 99 -12.80 4.17 -0.14
C ILE A 99 -11.96 5.42 0.07
N LEU A 100 -12.04 6.40 -0.82
CA LEU A 100 -11.34 7.68 -0.66
C LEU A 100 -11.72 8.39 0.65
N SER A 101 -12.99 8.29 1.08
CA SER A 101 -13.44 8.86 2.36
C SER A 101 -12.73 8.24 3.56
N PHE A 102 -12.45 6.93 3.54
CA PHE A 102 -11.69 6.23 4.57
C PHE A 102 -10.21 6.63 4.55
N VAL A 103 -9.60 6.73 3.36
CA VAL A 103 -8.22 7.24 3.20
C VAL A 103 -8.08 8.63 3.83
N LYS A 104 -9.05 9.53 3.57
CA LYS A 104 -9.04 10.90 4.13
C LYS A 104 -9.27 10.95 5.63
N LYS A 105 -10.04 10.00 6.20
CA LYS A 105 -10.22 9.89 7.65
C LYS A 105 -8.91 9.48 8.34
N ASP A 106 -8.20 8.49 7.81
CA ASP A 106 -6.91 8.05 8.36
C ASP A 106 -5.87 9.18 8.33
N LYS A 107 -5.81 9.94 7.23
CA LYS A 107 -4.99 11.17 7.12
C LYS A 107 -5.26 12.17 8.26
N LYS A 108 -6.52 12.45 8.57
CA LYS A 108 -6.88 13.42 9.63
C LYS A 108 -6.43 12.96 11.01
N ILE A 109 -6.42 11.66 11.25
CA ILE A 109 -6.03 11.08 12.55
C ILE A 109 -4.51 11.13 12.72
N ARG A 110 -3.73 10.97 11.64
CA ARG A 110 -2.28 10.75 11.70
C ARG A 110 -1.39 11.99 11.53
N SER A 111 -1.84 13.16 11.20
CA SER A 111 -1.02 14.39 11.12
C SER A 111 -1.48 15.40 10.06
N GLY A 112 -2.58 15.14 9.38
CA GLY A 112 -3.12 16.04 8.36
C GLY A 112 -2.46 15.93 6.98
N VAL A 113 -1.33 15.23 6.83
CA VAL A 113 -0.66 14.97 5.53
C VAL A 113 -0.77 13.49 5.17
N LEU A 114 -1.18 13.20 3.95
CA LEU A 114 -1.19 11.83 3.42
C LEU A 114 0.21 11.53 2.86
N HIS A 115 0.96 10.71 3.57
CA HIS A 115 2.21 10.15 3.04
C HIS A 115 1.90 8.85 2.29
N PHE A 116 1.72 8.94 0.99
CA PHE A 116 1.50 7.77 0.16
C PHE A 116 2.86 7.15 -0.20
N VAL A 117 3.05 5.88 0.09
CA VAL A 117 4.31 5.20 -0.26
C VAL A 117 4.22 4.71 -1.70
N VAL A 118 5.17 5.14 -2.52
CA VAL A 118 5.35 4.76 -3.93
C VAL A 118 6.66 3.99 -4.11
N LEU A 119 6.84 3.35 -5.25
CA LEU A 119 8.09 2.67 -5.61
C LEU A 119 8.81 3.44 -6.72
N ASP A 120 10.09 3.74 -6.50
CA ASP A 120 10.99 4.24 -7.55
C ASP A 120 11.45 3.09 -8.46
N GLU A 121 11.70 1.92 -7.84
CA GLU A 121 12.00 0.63 -8.46
C GLU A 121 11.64 -0.49 -7.47
N LEU A 122 11.58 -1.74 -7.91
CA LEU A 122 11.35 -2.85 -6.98
C LEU A 122 12.48 -2.93 -5.94
N GLY A 123 12.08 -2.86 -4.67
CA GLY A 123 13.00 -2.84 -3.52
C GLY A 123 13.41 -1.43 -3.07
N LYS A 124 12.97 -0.37 -3.75
CA LYS A 124 13.25 1.00 -3.36
C LYS A 124 11.99 1.84 -3.33
N GLY A 125 11.53 2.14 -2.12
CA GLY A 125 10.35 2.96 -1.89
C GLY A 125 10.68 4.42 -1.62
N ASN A 126 9.69 5.27 -1.82
CA ASN A 126 9.71 6.69 -1.51
C ASN A 126 8.33 7.13 -1.00
N THR A 127 8.22 8.31 -0.43
CA THR A 127 6.94 8.90 -0.03
C THR A 127 6.52 10.00 -1.00
N CYS A 128 5.23 10.05 -1.34
CA CYS A 128 4.63 11.07 -2.18
C CYS A 128 3.43 11.68 -1.45
N ASP A 129 3.46 12.99 -1.20
CA ASP A 129 2.41 13.70 -0.46
C ASP A 129 1.38 14.33 -1.40
N THR A 130 1.59 14.23 -2.71
CA THR A 130 0.81 14.92 -3.75
C THR A 130 0.09 13.96 -4.70
N VAL A 131 -0.18 12.72 -4.27
CA VAL A 131 -0.97 11.77 -5.08
C VAL A 131 -2.40 12.31 -5.23
N PRO A 132 -2.89 12.53 -6.47
CA PRO A 132 -4.25 13.00 -6.70
C PRO A 132 -5.30 12.01 -6.21
N ASP A 133 -6.39 12.53 -5.62
CA ASP A 133 -7.53 11.72 -5.16
C ASP A 133 -8.06 10.79 -6.27
N GLU A 134 -8.18 11.31 -7.49
CA GLU A 134 -8.64 10.56 -8.66
C GLU A 134 -7.73 9.35 -8.97
N MET A 135 -6.41 9.51 -8.79
CA MET A 135 -5.46 8.43 -9.02
C MET A 135 -5.63 7.32 -7.97
N ILE A 136 -5.88 7.68 -6.70
CA ILE A 136 -6.18 6.71 -5.64
C ILE A 136 -7.48 5.96 -5.98
N MET A 137 -8.54 6.67 -6.39
CA MET A 137 -9.80 6.04 -6.79
C MET A 137 -9.63 5.10 -7.99
N ASN A 138 -8.89 5.52 -9.01
CA ASN A 138 -8.64 4.72 -10.21
C ASN A 138 -7.80 3.48 -9.93
N SER A 139 -6.92 3.51 -8.92
CA SER A 139 -6.10 2.36 -8.56
C SER A 139 -6.92 1.15 -8.09
N LEU A 140 -8.15 1.35 -7.62
CA LEU A 140 -9.01 0.25 -7.18
C LEU A 140 -9.38 -0.70 -8.32
N LYS A 141 -9.29 -0.28 -9.58
CA LYS A 141 -9.57 -1.12 -10.78
C LYS A 141 -8.65 -2.34 -10.89
N VAL A 142 -7.47 -2.30 -10.25
CA VAL A 142 -6.52 -3.43 -10.30
C VAL A 142 -6.82 -4.53 -9.29
N ILE A 143 -7.82 -4.32 -8.42
CA ILE A 143 -8.19 -5.26 -7.35
C ILE A 143 -9.69 -5.62 -7.34
N GLN A 144 -10.47 -5.09 -8.30
CA GLN A 144 -11.91 -5.36 -8.46
C GLN A 144 -12.23 -6.25 -9.65
#